data_21fb16d4d463ff2eda20c0b16c28ce90
#
_entry.id   21fb16d4d463ff2eda20c0b16c28ce90
#
_cell.length_a   1.000
_cell.length_b   1.000
_cell.length_c   1.000
_cell.angle_alpha   90.00
_cell.angle_beta   90.00
_cell.angle_gamma   90.00
#
_symmetry.space_group_name_H-M   'P 1'
#
loop_
_entity.id
_entity.type
_entity.pdbx_description
1 polymer ?
#
loop_
_entity_poly.entity_id
_entity_poly.type
_entity_poly.pdbx_seq_one_letter_code
_entity_poly.pdbx_strand_id
1 'polypeptide(L)'
;MVSLNQQWHVIASSEDLPFRHVYQTRLLGQELAVWRDDAGEVNVWENRCPHRGVRLSLGVNVGDQLKCQYHGWKYDSGSGQCSFVPAHPGAKPSTACVRTFQCTEVNGGVFARLEAAGSEHKPNNSAPIDAAVASNLRSHTVPMSATAAAGLLKEAATLFAPVLGSSTDGVQVLATGLIIDLKCAGLLDTLR
;
A
#
# COMPACT_ATOMS: atom_id res chain seq x y z
N MET A 1 7.73 23.91 -7.21
CA MET A 1 6.88 23.07 -6.34
C MET A 1 6.98 21.64 -6.84
N VAL A 2 7.19 20.67 -5.96
CA VAL A 2 7.17 19.26 -6.33
C VAL A 2 5.72 18.85 -6.59
N SER A 3 5.46 18.20 -7.73
CA SER A 3 4.11 17.68 -8.06
C SER A 3 3.65 16.67 -7.01
N LEU A 4 2.34 16.60 -6.73
CA LEU A 4 1.77 15.58 -5.87
C LEU A 4 2.11 14.16 -6.36
N ASN A 5 2.16 13.94 -7.67
CA ASN A 5 2.53 12.65 -8.26
C ASN A 5 3.98 12.22 -7.94
N GLN A 6 4.85 13.17 -7.60
CA GLN A 6 6.26 12.93 -7.26
C GLN A 6 6.49 12.78 -5.75
N GLN A 7 5.48 13.06 -4.95
CA GLN A 7 5.56 12.89 -3.49
C GLN A 7 5.28 11.43 -3.12
N TRP A 8 5.84 11.03 -1.98
CA TRP A 8 5.54 9.74 -1.38
C TRP A 8 4.23 9.81 -0.60
N HIS A 9 3.37 8.83 -0.84
CA HIS A 9 2.07 8.72 -0.21
C HIS A 9 1.94 7.34 0.44
N VAL A 10 1.41 7.28 1.64
CA VAL A 10 1.02 6.01 2.24
C VAL A 10 -0.19 5.45 1.47
N ILE A 11 -0.13 4.20 1.06
CA ILE A 11 -1.16 3.55 0.23
C ILE A 11 -1.74 2.28 0.87
N ALA A 12 -1.02 1.69 1.79
CA ALA A 12 -1.42 0.47 2.50
C ALA A 12 -0.66 0.34 3.82
N SER A 13 -1.15 -0.50 4.71
CA SER A 13 -0.36 -1.09 5.79
C SER A 13 0.31 -2.37 5.29
N SER A 14 1.44 -2.76 5.89
CA SER A 14 2.07 -4.07 5.64
C SER A 14 1.11 -5.23 5.90
N GLU A 15 0.20 -5.07 6.86
CA GLU A 15 -0.83 -6.05 7.23
C GLU A 15 -1.93 -6.22 6.15
N ASP A 16 -2.05 -5.27 5.21
CA ASP A 16 -2.96 -5.39 4.07
C ASP A 16 -2.41 -6.32 2.99
N LEU A 17 -1.13 -6.72 3.09
CA LEU A 17 -0.41 -7.52 2.11
C LEU A 17 0.00 -8.90 2.67
N PRO A 18 -0.96 -9.72 3.16
CA PRO A 18 -0.63 -11.06 3.59
C PRO A 18 -0.18 -11.93 2.40
N PHE A 19 0.42 -13.07 2.70
CA PHE A 19 0.92 -14.01 1.69
C PHE A 19 -0.12 -14.32 0.61
N ARG A 20 0.30 -14.23 -0.66
CA ARG A 20 -0.52 -14.51 -1.84
C ARG A 20 -1.74 -13.61 -2.04
N HIS A 21 -1.83 -12.52 -1.30
CA HIS A 21 -2.90 -11.54 -1.47
C HIS A 21 -2.53 -10.49 -2.53
N VAL A 22 -3.55 -9.93 -3.19
CA VAL A 22 -3.44 -8.74 -4.04
C VAL A 22 -4.40 -7.69 -3.51
N TYR A 23 -3.86 -6.66 -2.92
CA TYR A 23 -4.61 -5.57 -2.32
C TYR A 23 -4.95 -4.50 -3.36
N GLN A 24 -6.19 -4.04 -3.37
CA GLN A 24 -6.63 -2.94 -4.22
C GLN A 24 -6.68 -1.64 -3.42
N THR A 25 -6.04 -0.62 -3.95
CA THR A 25 -6.12 0.74 -3.39
C THR A 25 -6.16 1.80 -4.49
N ARG A 26 -6.17 3.06 -4.10
CA ARG A 26 -6.16 4.19 -5.04
C ARG A 26 -5.26 5.29 -4.53
N LEU A 27 -4.48 5.89 -5.42
CA LEU A 27 -3.66 7.04 -5.14
C LEU A 27 -3.91 8.14 -6.17
N LEU A 28 -4.29 9.34 -5.75
CA LEU A 28 -4.54 10.51 -6.62
C LEU A 28 -5.42 10.18 -7.85
N GLY A 29 -6.44 9.34 -7.67
CA GLY A 29 -7.32 8.89 -8.75
C GLY A 29 -6.85 7.65 -9.53
N GLN A 30 -5.55 7.30 -9.45
CA GLN A 30 -5.00 6.09 -10.08
C GLN A 30 -5.38 4.84 -9.26
N GLU A 31 -6.04 3.86 -9.89
CA GLU A 31 -6.26 2.55 -9.26
C GLU A 31 -4.96 1.74 -9.25
N LEU A 32 -4.66 1.14 -8.10
CA LEU A 32 -3.45 0.38 -7.85
C LEU A 32 -3.76 -1.06 -7.42
N ALA A 33 -2.95 -2.00 -7.92
CA ALA A 33 -2.83 -3.35 -7.39
C ALA A 33 -1.50 -3.44 -6.62
N VAL A 34 -1.59 -3.76 -5.34
CA VAL A 34 -0.44 -3.85 -4.43
C VAL A 34 -0.32 -5.29 -3.96
N TRP A 35 0.85 -5.87 -4.05
CA TRP A 35 1.07 -7.26 -3.69
C TRP A 35 2.53 -7.51 -3.32
N ARG A 36 2.78 -8.58 -2.58
CA ARG A 36 4.10 -8.98 -2.13
C ARG A 36 4.52 -10.27 -2.84
N ASP A 37 5.71 -10.29 -3.40
CA ASP A 37 6.28 -11.51 -3.98
C ASP A 37 6.85 -12.48 -2.92
N ASP A 38 7.38 -13.62 -3.37
CA ASP A 38 7.94 -14.63 -2.48
C ASP A 38 9.26 -14.21 -1.83
N ALA A 39 9.96 -13.22 -2.39
CA ALA A 39 11.13 -12.61 -1.77
C ALA A 39 10.76 -11.61 -0.67
N GLY A 40 9.47 -11.28 -0.52
CA GLY A 40 8.98 -10.29 0.44
C GLY A 40 8.92 -8.87 -0.12
N GLU A 41 9.30 -8.66 -1.38
CA GLU A 41 9.32 -7.35 -2.01
C GLU A 41 7.93 -6.89 -2.39
N VAL A 42 7.63 -5.62 -2.11
CA VAL A 42 6.33 -5.01 -2.43
C VAL A 42 6.32 -4.52 -3.87
N ASN A 43 5.26 -4.87 -4.58
CA ASN A 43 4.97 -4.41 -5.93
C ASN A 43 3.76 -3.48 -5.93
N VAL A 44 3.88 -2.32 -6.56
CA VAL A 44 2.79 -1.36 -6.76
C VAL A 44 2.60 -1.14 -8.24
N TRP A 45 1.48 -1.60 -8.76
CA TRP A 45 1.20 -1.63 -10.19
C TRP A 45 -0.09 -0.90 -10.53
N GLU A 46 -0.19 -0.39 -11.75
CA GLU A 46 -1.48 0.02 -12.31
C GLU A 46 -2.45 -1.15 -12.25
N ASN A 47 -3.62 -0.93 -11.67
CA ASN A 47 -4.63 -1.98 -11.50
C ASN A 47 -5.36 -2.29 -12.82
N ARG A 48 -4.57 -2.51 -13.88
CA ARG A 48 -5.09 -2.73 -15.22
C ARG A 48 -4.20 -3.67 -16.03
N CYS A 49 -4.77 -4.79 -16.46
CA CYS A 49 -4.07 -5.73 -17.32
C CYS A 49 -3.86 -5.13 -18.73
N PRO A 50 -2.61 -5.05 -19.25
CA PRO A 50 -2.34 -4.47 -20.56
C PRO A 50 -2.98 -5.23 -21.73
N HIS A 51 -3.40 -6.48 -21.52
CA HIS A 51 -4.05 -7.28 -22.57
C HIS A 51 -5.46 -6.74 -22.89
N ARG A 52 -6.36 -6.65 -21.91
CA ARG A 52 -7.76 -6.21 -22.11
C ARG A 52 -8.34 -5.41 -20.95
N GLY A 53 -7.52 -4.78 -20.14
CA GLY A 53 -7.92 -3.79 -19.15
C GLY A 53 -8.61 -4.31 -17.89
N VAL A 54 -8.68 -5.62 -17.67
CA VAL A 54 -9.23 -6.18 -16.43
C VAL A 54 -8.34 -5.80 -15.25
N ARG A 55 -8.97 -5.56 -14.09
CA ARG A 55 -8.26 -5.25 -12.86
C ARG A 55 -7.34 -6.39 -12.43
N LEU A 56 -6.07 -6.08 -12.21
CA LEU A 56 -5.07 -7.05 -11.75
C LEU A 56 -5.26 -7.43 -10.29
N SER A 57 -5.92 -6.59 -9.50
CA SER A 57 -6.32 -6.91 -8.12
C SER A 57 -7.31 -8.07 -8.01
N LEU A 58 -7.98 -8.45 -9.11
CA LEU A 58 -8.79 -9.67 -9.21
C LEU A 58 -7.95 -10.89 -9.60
N GLY A 59 -6.67 -10.70 -9.88
CA GLY A 59 -5.75 -11.75 -10.27
C GLY A 59 -5.28 -12.61 -9.12
N VAL A 60 -4.34 -13.50 -9.43
CA VAL A 60 -3.75 -14.42 -8.45
C VAL A 60 -2.26 -14.14 -8.34
N ASN A 61 -1.81 -13.82 -7.15
CA ASN A 61 -0.39 -13.79 -6.81
C ASN A 61 0.13 -15.24 -6.76
N VAL A 62 1.02 -15.59 -7.68
CA VAL A 62 1.62 -16.94 -7.80
C VAL A 62 3.09 -16.95 -7.36
N GLY A 63 3.52 -15.98 -6.58
CA GLY A 63 4.88 -15.81 -6.08
C GLY A 63 5.60 -14.69 -6.78
N ASP A 64 6.54 -15.04 -7.63
CA ASP A 64 7.32 -14.06 -8.38
C ASP A 64 6.55 -13.46 -9.57
N GLN A 65 5.27 -13.81 -9.70
CA GLN A 65 4.41 -13.35 -10.80
C GLN A 65 2.99 -13.05 -10.32
N LEU A 66 2.35 -12.10 -10.98
CA LEU A 66 0.91 -11.86 -10.86
C LEU A 66 0.20 -12.40 -12.11
N LYS A 67 -0.71 -13.34 -11.90
CA LYS A 67 -1.51 -13.96 -12.96
C LYS A 67 -2.85 -13.22 -13.11
N CYS A 68 -3.11 -12.67 -14.29
CA CYS A 68 -4.40 -12.06 -14.62
C CYS A 68 -5.51 -13.11 -14.60
N GLN A 69 -6.61 -12.82 -13.91
CA GLN A 69 -7.74 -13.76 -13.78
C GLN A 69 -8.43 -14.02 -15.12
N TYR A 70 -8.46 -13.05 -16.03
CA TYR A 70 -9.28 -13.15 -17.24
C TYR A 70 -8.73 -14.14 -18.28
N HIS A 71 -7.46 -13.96 -18.71
CA HIS A 71 -6.86 -14.84 -19.73
C HIS A 71 -5.57 -15.50 -19.27
N GLY A 72 -5.26 -15.47 -17.98
CA GLY A 72 -4.13 -16.18 -17.40
C GLY A 72 -2.74 -15.66 -17.77
N TRP A 73 -2.63 -14.45 -18.37
CA TRP A 73 -1.33 -13.83 -18.61
C TRP A 73 -0.61 -13.59 -17.30
N LYS A 74 0.69 -13.86 -17.27
CA LYS A 74 1.52 -13.67 -16.09
C LYS A 74 2.51 -12.54 -16.31
N TYR A 75 2.73 -11.77 -15.29
CA TYR A 75 3.63 -10.63 -15.27
C TYR A 75 4.61 -10.76 -14.11
N ASP A 76 5.90 -10.55 -14.41
CA ASP A 76 6.98 -10.76 -13.44
C ASP A 76 7.04 -9.64 -12.41
N SER A 77 7.32 -10.01 -11.15
CA SER A 77 7.59 -9.11 -10.05
C SER A 77 8.65 -8.06 -10.42
N GLY A 78 8.57 -6.90 -9.81
CA GLY A 78 9.47 -5.77 -10.05
C GLY A 78 9.29 -5.12 -11.41
N SER A 79 9.42 -5.88 -12.49
CA SER A 79 9.42 -5.35 -13.86
C SER A 79 8.04 -5.10 -14.44
N GLY A 80 7.02 -5.87 -14.03
CA GLY A 80 5.70 -5.88 -14.67
C GLY A 80 5.70 -6.47 -16.10
N GLN A 81 6.81 -7.02 -16.57
CA GLN A 81 6.94 -7.58 -17.91
C GLN A 81 6.10 -8.85 -18.06
N CYS A 82 5.39 -8.98 -19.16
CA CYS A 82 4.67 -10.22 -19.49
C CYS A 82 5.69 -11.35 -19.74
N SER A 83 5.58 -12.42 -18.97
CA SER A 83 6.46 -13.60 -19.06
C SER A 83 5.74 -14.85 -19.55
N PHE A 84 4.41 -14.87 -19.55
CA PHE A 84 3.65 -16.02 -19.98
C PHE A 84 2.30 -15.66 -20.59
N VAL A 85 2.01 -16.24 -21.75
CA VAL A 85 0.73 -16.13 -22.47
C VAL A 85 0.18 -17.53 -22.70
N PRO A 86 -0.92 -17.95 -22.07
CA PRO A 86 -1.43 -19.33 -22.15
C PRO A 86 -1.78 -19.80 -23.55
N ALA A 87 -2.25 -18.91 -24.43
CA ALA A 87 -2.58 -19.25 -25.82
C ALA A 87 -1.34 -19.61 -26.67
N HIS A 88 -0.14 -19.22 -26.19
CA HIS A 88 1.13 -19.46 -26.90
C HIS A 88 2.25 -19.82 -25.90
N PRO A 89 2.15 -20.96 -25.19
CA PRO A 89 3.04 -21.28 -24.06
C PRO A 89 4.50 -21.47 -24.45
N GLY A 90 4.80 -21.79 -25.71
CA GLY A 90 6.16 -21.93 -26.22
C GLY A 90 6.67 -20.72 -27.02
N ALA A 91 5.87 -19.66 -27.16
CA ALA A 91 6.29 -18.48 -27.91
C ALA A 91 7.12 -17.53 -27.04
N LYS A 92 7.88 -16.65 -27.72
CA LYS A 92 8.53 -15.52 -27.03
C LYS A 92 7.46 -14.72 -26.28
N PRO A 93 7.71 -14.35 -25.00
CA PRO A 93 6.76 -13.56 -24.21
C PRO A 93 6.34 -12.28 -24.94
N SER A 94 5.11 -11.85 -24.69
CA SER A 94 4.60 -10.57 -25.20
C SER A 94 5.45 -9.40 -24.71
N THR A 95 5.60 -8.37 -25.54
CA THR A 95 6.22 -7.09 -25.13
C THR A 95 5.33 -6.26 -24.20
N ALA A 96 4.12 -6.74 -23.90
CA ALA A 96 3.21 -6.07 -22.97
C ALA A 96 3.84 -6.01 -21.57
N CYS A 97 3.70 -4.86 -20.95
CA CYS A 97 4.24 -4.59 -19.63
C CYS A 97 3.17 -3.85 -18.80
N VAL A 98 2.99 -4.26 -17.55
CA VAL A 98 2.17 -3.52 -16.59
C VAL A 98 2.96 -2.30 -16.15
N ARG A 99 2.29 -1.14 -16.07
CA ARG A 99 2.92 0.04 -15.49
C ARG A 99 3.17 -0.18 -14.01
N THR A 100 4.43 -0.07 -13.60
CA THR A 100 4.87 -0.18 -12.22
C THR A 100 5.13 1.20 -11.62
N PHE A 101 5.00 1.32 -10.31
CA PHE A 101 5.24 2.56 -9.57
C PHE A 101 6.33 2.33 -8.52
N GLN A 102 7.08 3.37 -8.24
CA GLN A 102 8.07 3.31 -7.17
C GLN A 102 7.38 3.14 -5.82
N CYS A 103 7.88 2.20 -5.03
CA CYS A 103 7.37 1.93 -3.70
C CYS A 103 8.51 1.69 -2.71
N THR A 104 8.19 1.82 -1.45
CA THR A 104 9.05 1.49 -0.32
C THR A 104 8.20 1.15 0.89
N GLU A 105 8.73 0.33 1.77
CA GLU A 105 8.09 -0.04 3.02
C GLU A 105 8.90 0.52 4.18
N VAL A 106 8.24 1.23 5.08
CA VAL A 106 8.88 1.87 6.23
C VAL A 106 7.94 1.80 7.42
N ASN A 107 8.41 1.24 8.54
CA ASN A 107 7.67 1.11 9.82
C ASN A 107 6.24 0.58 9.65
N GLY A 108 6.07 -0.46 8.84
CA GLY A 108 4.77 -1.09 8.61
C GLY A 108 3.82 -0.31 7.69
N GLY A 109 4.25 0.80 7.11
CA GLY A 109 3.53 1.53 6.07
C GLY A 109 4.13 1.26 4.70
N VAL A 110 3.28 1.00 3.72
CA VAL A 110 3.65 0.91 2.31
C VAL A 110 3.43 2.25 1.64
N PHE A 111 4.48 2.80 1.07
CA PHE A 111 4.48 4.10 0.39
C PHE A 111 4.71 3.92 -1.10
N ALA A 112 4.05 4.77 -1.89
CA ALA A 112 4.27 4.83 -3.34
C ALA A 112 4.24 6.27 -3.85
N ARG A 113 4.80 6.46 -5.06
CA ARG A 113 4.66 7.69 -5.86
C ARG A 113 4.37 7.34 -7.31
N LEU A 114 3.55 8.16 -7.98
CA LEU A 114 3.10 7.89 -9.35
C LEU A 114 4.13 8.30 -10.42
N GLU A 115 5.04 9.20 -10.09
CA GLU A 115 6.10 9.68 -10.99
C GLU A 115 7.44 9.67 -10.24
N ALA A 116 8.51 9.34 -10.96
CA ALA A 116 9.84 9.44 -10.40
C ALA A 116 10.19 10.91 -10.16
N ALA A 117 10.67 11.23 -8.96
CA ALA A 117 11.22 12.55 -8.65
C ALA A 117 12.73 12.52 -8.81
N GLY A 118 13.31 13.67 -9.21
CA GLY A 118 14.76 13.81 -9.34
C GLY A 118 15.55 13.74 -8.02
N SER A 119 14.87 13.75 -6.86
CA SER A 119 15.50 13.58 -5.55
C SER A 119 14.99 12.30 -4.90
N GLU A 120 15.91 11.50 -4.42
CA GLU A 120 15.65 10.20 -3.74
C GLU A 120 15.22 10.35 -2.27
N HIS A 121 14.53 11.43 -1.90
CA HIS A 121 14.01 11.52 -0.54
C HIS A 121 12.93 10.45 -0.34
N LYS A 122 13.34 9.31 0.20
CA LYS A 122 12.41 8.28 0.72
C LYS A 122 11.62 8.87 1.90
N PRO A 123 10.43 8.33 2.20
CA PRO A 123 9.68 8.72 3.38
C PRO A 123 10.59 8.61 4.60
N ASN A 124 10.79 9.72 5.28
CA ASN A 124 11.58 9.72 6.51
C ASN A 124 10.61 9.57 7.68
N ASN A 125 10.69 8.45 8.34
CA ASN A 125 10.04 8.29 9.63
C ASN A 125 10.94 8.89 10.69
N SER A 126 10.64 10.12 11.06
CA SER A 126 11.39 10.88 12.05
C SER A 126 11.29 10.36 13.49
N ALA A 127 10.48 9.34 13.75
CA ALA A 127 10.46 8.65 15.03
C ALA A 127 10.49 7.13 14.79
N PRO A 128 11.48 6.39 15.31
CA PRO A 128 11.39 4.94 15.31
C PRO A 128 10.17 4.56 16.16
N ILE A 129 9.20 3.92 15.52
CA ILE A 129 8.13 3.25 16.25
C ILE A 129 8.80 2.06 16.91
N ASP A 130 8.74 1.99 18.23
CA ASP A 130 9.24 0.83 18.96
C ASP A 130 8.39 -0.38 18.56
N ALA A 131 8.95 -1.22 17.69
CA ALA A 131 8.28 -2.41 17.17
C ALA A 131 7.89 -3.40 18.28
N ALA A 132 8.48 -3.30 19.47
CA ALA A 132 8.11 -4.12 20.62
C ALA A 132 6.77 -3.70 21.24
N VAL A 133 6.29 -2.49 20.97
CA VAL A 133 5.08 -1.91 21.58
C VAL A 133 4.02 -1.53 20.55
N ALA A 134 4.37 -1.47 19.25
CA ALA A 134 3.46 -1.06 18.18
C ALA A 134 2.89 -2.27 17.42
N SER A 135 1.59 -2.26 17.19
CA SER A 135 0.92 -3.19 16.28
C SER A 135 0.43 -2.42 15.06
N ASN A 136 0.77 -2.91 13.87
CA ASN A 136 0.22 -2.35 12.64
C ASN A 136 -1.23 -2.80 12.48
N LEU A 137 -2.11 -1.85 12.18
CA LEU A 137 -3.50 -2.11 11.83
C LEU A 137 -3.67 -2.02 10.31
N ARG A 138 -4.77 -2.59 9.82
CA ARG A 138 -5.15 -2.44 8.42
C ARG A 138 -5.49 -1.01 8.07
N SER A 139 -5.20 -0.61 6.84
CA SER A 139 -5.54 0.71 6.33
C SER A 139 -7.02 0.78 5.90
N HIS A 140 -7.61 1.96 6.05
CA HIS A 140 -8.94 2.27 5.53
C HIS A 140 -8.90 3.55 4.71
N THR A 141 -9.49 3.50 3.51
CA THR A 141 -9.65 4.69 2.69
C THR A 141 -10.95 5.39 3.05
N VAL A 142 -10.86 6.67 3.40
CA VAL A 142 -12.03 7.50 3.69
C VAL A 142 -12.17 8.62 2.65
N PRO A 143 -13.40 8.97 2.21
CA PRO A 143 -13.64 9.97 1.18
C PRO A 143 -13.62 11.40 1.76
N MET A 144 -12.53 11.76 2.45
CA MET A 144 -12.34 13.09 3.02
C MET A 144 -10.89 13.53 2.95
N SER A 145 -10.62 14.83 3.17
CA SER A 145 -9.25 15.34 3.24
C SER A 145 -8.53 14.83 4.49
N ALA A 146 -7.20 14.70 4.42
CA ALA A 146 -6.37 14.30 5.56
C ALA A 146 -6.56 15.24 6.79
N THR A 147 -6.71 16.54 6.54
CA THR A 147 -6.95 17.54 7.60
C THR A 147 -8.29 17.31 8.30
N ALA A 148 -9.37 17.02 7.53
CA ALA A 148 -10.68 16.74 8.12
C ALA A 148 -10.66 15.43 8.90
N ALA A 149 -10.03 14.38 8.36
CA ALA A 149 -9.86 13.11 9.04
C ALA A 149 -9.08 13.26 10.35
N ALA A 150 -7.99 14.04 10.34
CA ALA A 150 -7.20 14.32 11.55
C ALA A 150 -8.01 15.05 12.63
N GLY A 151 -8.86 16.00 12.23
CA GLY A 151 -9.77 16.69 13.15
C GLY A 151 -10.71 15.73 13.85
N LEU A 152 -11.43 14.90 13.07
CA LEU A 152 -12.36 13.91 13.61
C LEU A 152 -11.67 12.89 14.52
N LEU A 153 -10.47 12.45 14.16
CA LEU A 153 -9.73 11.48 14.98
C LEU A 153 -9.24 12.08 16.29
N LYS A 154 -8.85 13.37 16.32
CA LYS A 154 -8.52 14.07 17.56
C LYS A 154 -9.73 14.18 18.48
N GLU A 155 -10.90 14.52 17.92
CA GLU A 155 -12.15 14.55 18.69
C GLU A 155 -12.52 13.17 19.22
N ALA A 156 -12.46 12.13 18.36
CA ALA A 156 -12.71 10.76 18.77
C ALA A 156 -11.74 10.29 19.85
N ALA A 157 -10.44 10.57 19.71
CA ALA A 157 -9.43 10.23 20.71
C ALA A 157 -9.73 10.88 22.06
N THR A 158 -10.22 12.13 22.07
CA THR A 158 -10.62 12.83 23.30
C THR A 158 -11.82 12.13 23.97
N LEU A 159 -12.81 11.68 23.18
CA LEU A 159 -13.97 10.97 23.69
C LEU A 159 -13.64 9.59 24.27
N PHE A 160 -12.66 8.90 23.67
CA PHE A 160 -12.24 7.56 24.07
C PHE A 160 -11.03 7.54 25.02
N ALA A 161 -10.38 8.68 25.27
CA ALA A 161 -9.23 8.79 26.15
C ALA A 161 -9.42 8.14 27.55
N PRO A 162 -10.59 8.27 28.20
CA PRO A 162 -10.84 7.62 29.49
C PRO A 162 -10.80 6.08 29.40
N VAL A 163 -11.12 5.52 28.25
CA VAL A 163 -11.16 4.06 28.00
C VAL A 163 -9.80 3.56 27.52
N LEU A 164 -9.09 4.37 26.73
CA LEU A 164 -7.85 3.97 26.07
C LEU A 164 -6.59 4.30 26.87
N GLY A 165 -6.69 5.14 27.91
CA GLY A 165 -5.53 5.56 28.73
C GLY A 165 -4.44 6.29 27.93
N SER A 166 -4.80 6.85 26.76
CA SER A 166 -3.84 7.36 25.78
C SER A 166 -3.73 8.89 25.81
N SER A 167 -2.53 9.42 25.58
CA SER A 167 -2.35 10.83 25.24
C SER A 167 -2.70 11.05 23.77
N THR A 168 -3.29 12.21 23.46
CA THR A 168 -3.71 12.60 22.10
C THR A 168 -2.55 13.03 21.20
N ASP A 169 -1.30 12.91 21.66
CA ASP A 169 -0.11 13.44 20.99
C ASP A 169 0.41 12.56 19.83
N GLY A 170 -0.20 11.38 19.65
CA GLY A 170 0.26 10.39 18.67
C GLY A 170 -0.36 10.49 17.27
N VAL A 171 -1.13 11.53 16.95
CA VAL A 171 -1.72 11.65 15.60
C VAL A 171 -0.80 12.45 14.68
N GLN A 172 -0.12 11.77 13.77
CA GLN A 172 0.69 12.40 12.73
C GLN A 172 -0.11 12.53 11.42
N VAL A 173 -0.23 13.75 10.93
CA VAL A 173 -0.85 14.04 9.64
C VAL A 173 0.26 14.12 8.59
N LEU A 174 0.28 13.19 7.67
CA LEU A 174 1.06 13.29 6.44
C LEU A 174 0.24 14.03 5.39
N ALA A 175 0.89 14.68 4.41
CA ALA A 175 0.22 15.46 3.37
C ALA A 175 -0.88 14.69 2.61
N THR A 176 -0.87 13.37 2.67
CA THR A 176 -1.75 12.47 1.91
C THR A 176 -2.22 11.24 2.68
N GLY A 177 -1.90 11.15 3.95
CA GLY A 177 -2.30 10.03 4.80
C GLY A 177 -2.20 10.39 6.27
N LEU A 178 -2.79 9.57 7.10
CA LEU A 178 -2.82 9.72 8.54
C LEU A 178 -2.18 8.49 9.16
N ILE A 179 -1.11 8.68 9.90
CA ILE A 179 -0.57 7.65 10.80
C ILE A 179 -1.10 7.98 12.19
N ILE A 180 -1.82 7.04 12.78
CA ILE A 180 -2.31 7.14 14.14
C ILE A 180 -1.42 6.27 15.00
N ASP A 181 -0.65 6.88 15.88
CA ASP A 181 0.02 6.20 16.96
C ASP A 181 -0.92 6.16 18.17
N LEU A 182 -1.66 5.06 18.29
CA LEU A 182 -2.50 4.81 19.46
C LEU A 182 -1.65 4.10 20.51
N LYS A 183 -1.06 4.82 21.42
CA LYS A 183 -0.43 4.26 22.61
C LYS A 183 -1.53 3.80 23.58
N CYS A 184 -2.05 2.61 23.36
CA CYS A 184 -3.02 1.98 24.24
C CYS A 184 -2.29 1.11 25.24
N ALA A 185 -2.12 1.59 26.47
CA ALA A 185 -1.73 0.73 27.57
C ALA A 185 -2.93 -0.19 27.91
N GLY A 186 -2.81 -1.49 27.59
CA GLY A 186 -3.73 -2.52 28.11
C GLY A 186 -4.88 -2.97 27.22
N LEU A 187 -5.06 -2.42 26.00
CA LEU A 187 -6.20 -2.81 25.15
C LEU A 187 -5.99 -4.11 24.37
N LEU A 188 -4.75 -4.53 24.16
CA LEU A 188 -4.44 -5.75 23.39
C LEU A 188 -4.76 -7.06 24.14
N ASP A 189 -4.89 -7.01 25.46
CA ASP A 189 -5.21 -8.20 26.26
C ASP A 189 -6.72 -8.50 26.30
N THR A 190 -7.57 -7.58 25.88
CA THR A 190 -9.04 -7.73 25.87
C THR A 190 -9.62 -8.12 24.52
N LEU A 191 -8.78 -8.17 23.45
CA LEU A 191 -9.21 -8.53 22.08
C LEU A 191 -8.67 -9.87 21.59
N ARG A 192 -8.13 -10.69 22.51
CA ARG A 192 -7.75 -12.09 22.23
C ARG A 192 -8.85 -13.06 22.54
#